data_771d2b8645c3adbfb79f4d05b5624547
#
_entry.id   771d2b8645c3adbfb79f4d05b5624547
#
_cell.length_a   1.000
_cell.length_b   1.000
_cell.length_c   1.000
_cell.angle_alpha   90.00
_cell.angle_beta   90.00
_cell.angle_gamma   90.00
#
_symmetry.space_group_name_H-M   'P 1'
#
loop_
_entity.id
_entity.type
_entity.pdbx_description
1 polymer ?
#
loop_
_entity_poly.entity_id
_entity_poly.type
_entity_poly.pdbx_seq_one_letter_code
_entity_poly.pdbx_strand_id
1 'polypeptide(L)'
;MSKKKKLCDSRKGDMAEYYAVTWLWDNGYEVFKNCGCTGIADLIALKDGQTTLIDVKTAQPQLHKKTGNNFTKCCSRTKEQIEAGVQLLQFNAVDRSLYFTKHRDKKYD
;
A
#
# COMPACT_ATOMS: atom_id res chain seq x y z
N MET A 1 29.00 18.28 -3.70
CA MET A 1 28.03 17.20 -3.59
C MET A 1 26.61 17.72 -3.70
N SER A 2 25.89 17.25 -4.68
CA SER A 2 24.51 17.66 -4.85
C SER A 2 23.62 17.01 -3.78
N LYS A 3 22.79 17.82 -3.15
CA LYS A 3 21.78 17.29 -2.24
C LYS A 3 20.75 16.50 -3.04
N LYS A 4 20.39 15.32 -2.55
CA LYS A 4 19.28 14.57 -3.14
C LYS A 4 18.02 15.41 -3.07
N LYS A 5 17.38 15.61 -4.23
CA LYS A 5 16.06 16.25 -4.25
C LYS A 5 15.06 15.38 -3.52
N LYS A 6 14.29 16.00 -2.63
CA LYS A 6 13.18 15.36 -1.98
C LYS A 6 12.10 15.07 -3.02
N LEU A 7 11.63 13.82 -3.05
CA LEU A 7 10.55 13.46 -3.96
C LEU A 7 9.24 14.13 -3.52
N CYS A 8 8.44 14.59 -4.47
CA CYS A 8 7.08 15.06 -4.19
C CYS A 8 6.19 13.87 -3.85
N ASP A 9 5.05 14.15 -3.22
CA ASP A 9 4.13 13.09 -2.75
C ASP A 9 3.63 12.20 -3.89
N SER A 10 3.35 12.81 -5.04
CA SER A 10 2.91 12.08 -6.23
C SER A 10 3.95 11.05 -6.68
N ARG A 11 5.22 11.45 -6.69
CA ARG A 11 6.31 10.57 -7.11
C ARG A 11 6.58 9.48 -6.07
N LYS A 12 6.40 9.77 -4.79
CA LYS A 12 6.49 8.76 -3.73
C LYS A 12 5.43 7.69 -3.91
N GLY A 13 4.22 8.09 -4.26
CA GLY A 13 3.14 7.17 -4.54
C GLY A 13 3.46 6.27 -5.73
N ASP A 14 3.98 6.85 -6.82
CA ASP A 14 4.38 6.09 -8.00
C ASP A 14 5.45 5.06 -7.64
N MET A 15 6.44 5.47 -6.87
CA MET A 15 7.52 4.58 -6.45
C MET A 15 6.98 3.41 -5.63
N ALA A 16 6.06 3.68 -4.71
CA ALA A 16 5.44 2.64 -3.90
C ALA A 16 4.72 1.61 -4.78
N GLU A 17 4.00 2.06 -5.81
CA GLU A 17 3.31 1.16 -6.74
C GLU A 17 4.28 0.28 -7.51
N TYR A 18 5.40 0.82 -8.00
CA TYR A 18 6.40 0.03 -8.72
C TYR A 18 7.03 -1.04 -7.83
N TYR A 19 7.35 -0.69 -6.60
CA TYR A 19 7.83 -1.69 -5.62
C TYR A 19 6.77 -2.75 -5.35
N ALA A 20 5.53 -2.35 -5.24
CA ALA A 20 4.42 -3.28 -5.02
C ALA A 20 4.28 -4.28 -6.18
N VAL A 21 4.35 -3.79 -7.42
CA VAL A 21 4.28 -4.65 -8.61
C VAL A 21 5.41 -5.69 -8.58
N THR A 22 6.63 -5.24 -8.34
CA THR A 22 7.81 -6.13 -8.29
C THR A 22 7.66 -7.17 -7.19
N TRP A 23 7.24 -6.74 -6.02
CA TRP A 23 7.04 -7.64 -4.88
C TRP A 23 5.95 -8.68 -5.16
N LEU A 24 4.87 -8.27 -5.80
CA LEU A 24 3.79 -9.19 -6.18
C LEU A 24 4.29 -10.22 -7.19
N TRP A 25 5.06 -9.81 -8.18
CA TRP A 25 5.67 -10.74 -9.13
C TRP A 25 6.55 -11.76 -8.42
N ASP A 26 7.38 -11.30 -7.47
CA ASP A 26 8.25 -12.18 -6.69
C ASP A 26 7.45 -13.22 -5.89
N ASN A 27 6.21 -12.88 -5.55
CA ASN A 27 5.33 -13.76 -4.80
C ASN A 27 4.37 -14.57 -5.69
N GLY A 28 4.60 -14.55 -6.99
CA GLY A 28 3.87 -15.41 -7.92
C GLY A 28 2.56 -14.86 -8.45
N TYR A 29 2.33 -13.57 -8.29
CA TYR A 29 1.11 -12.93 -8.80
C TYR A 29 1.31 -12.41 -10.20
N GLU A 30 0.26 -12.48 -11.00
CA GLU A 30 0.13 -11.68 -12.21
C GLU A 30 -0.55 -10.37 -11.83
N VAL A 31 -0.03 -9.24 -12.31
CA VAL A 31 -0.44 -7.92 -11.84
C VAL A 31 -1.02 -7.08 -12.97
N PHE A 32 -2.16 -6.47 -12.70
CA PHE A 32 -2.83 -5.55 -13.62
C PHE A 32 -2.92 -4.19 -12.94
N LYS A 33 -2.55 -3.14 -13.66
CA LYS A 33 -2.55 -1.79 -13.11
C LYS A 33 -3.79 -1.03 -13.54
N ASN A 34 -4.38 -0.25 -12.62
CA ASN A 34 -5.44 0.68 -12.95
C ASN A 34 -4.91 1.74 -13.91
N CYS A 35 -5.56 1.91 -15.06
CA CYS A 35 -5.11 2.86 -16.08
C CYS A 35 -5.38 4.31 -15.71
N GLY A 36 -6.32 4.57 -14.80
CA GLY A 36 -6.64 5.92 -14.34
C GLY A 36 -5.95 6.26 -13.04
N CYS A 37 -5.99 7.53 -12.67
CA CYS A 37 -5.44 7.98 -11.39
C CYS A 37 -6.50 8.04 -10.29
N THR A 38 -7.73 7.67 -10.60
CA THR A 38 -8.82 7.57 -9.64
C THR A 38 -9.42 6.17 -9.71
N GLY A 39 -10.07 5.76 -8.65
CA GLY A 39 -10.73 4.47 -8.61
C GLY A 39 -10.56 3.82 -7.24
N ILE A 40 -11.18 2.66 -7.11
CA ILE A 40 -11.29 1.95 -5.85
C ILE A 40 -9.99 1.19 -5.50
N ALA A 41 -9.19 0.85 -6.51
CA ALA A 41 -7.96 0.08 -6.32
C ALA A 41 -6.90 0.53 -7.33
N ASP A 42 -5.63 0.39 -6.93
CA ASP A 42 -4.49 0.71 -7.79
C ASP A 42 -4.11 -0.45 -8.69
N LEU A 43 -4.20 -1.65 -8.16
CA LEU A 43 -3.75 -2.87 -8.82
C LEU A 43 -4.77 -3.99 -8.62
N ILE A 44 -4.74 -4.93 -9.56
CA ILE A 44 -5.40 -6.23 -9.39
C ILE A 44 -4.31 -7.29 -9.49
N ALA A 45 -4.27 -8.21 -8.54
CA ALA A 45 -3.31 -9.30 -8.54
C ALA A 45 -4.06 -10.64 -8.69
N LEU A 46 -3.56 -11.48 -9.59
CA LEU A 46 -4.15 -12.79 -9.88
C LEU A 46 -3.16 -13.88 -9.49
N LYS A 47 -3.61 -14.81 -8.66
CA LYS A 47 -2.82 -15.97 -8.27
C LYS A 47 -3.75 -17.15 -8.01
N ASP A 48 -3.41 -18.29 -8.57
CA ASP A 48 -4.16 -19.54 -8.38
C ASP A 48 -5.67 -19.39 -8.69
N GLY A 49 -5.97 -18.61 -9.72
CA GLY A 49 -7.35 -18.38 -10.15
C GLY A 49 -8.12 -17.38 -9.29
N GLN A 50 -7.49 -16.78 -8.30
CA GLN A 50 -8.14 -15.81 -7.43
C GLN A 50 -7.59 -14.41 -7.67
N THR A 51 -8.49 -13.44 -7.70
CA THR A 51 -8.14 -12.03 -7.87
C THR A 51 -8.22 -11.29 -6.55
N THR A 52 -7.27 -10.40 -6.35
CA THR A 52 -7.23 -9.51 -5.19
C THR A 52 -7.15 -8.07 -5.68
N LEU A 53 -8.07 -7.23 -5.24
CA LEU A 53 -8.01 -5.79 -5.48
C LEU A 53 -7.09 -5.18 -4.45
N ILE A 54 -6.14 -4.35 -4.89
CA ILE A 54 -5.10 -3.82 -4.02
C ILE A 54 -5.02 -2.31 -4.11
N ASP A 55 -5.00 -1.65 -2.96
CA ASP A 55 -4.69 -0.24 -2.84
C ASP A 55 -3.33 -0.11 -2.17
N VAL A 56 -2.38 0.52 -2.85
CA VAL A 56 -1.00 0.67 -2.35
C VAL A 56 -0.90 1.94 -1.54
N LYS A 57 -0.41 1.82 -0.31
CA LYS A 57 -0.20 2.96 0.59
C LYS A 57 1.23 2.99 1.06
N THR A 58 1.80 4.19 1.16
CA THR A 58 3.12 4.37 1.76
C THR A 58 2.96 4.42 3.27
N ALA A 59 3.62 3.49 3.95
CA ALA A 59 3.64 3.48 5.41
C ALA A 59 4.49 4.64 5.91
N GLN A 60 4.00 5.33 6.92
CA GLN A 60 4.68 6.49 7.51
C GLN A 60 5.05 6.21 8.95
N PRO A 61 6.32 5.82 9.23
CA PRO A 61 6.78 5.66 10.60
C PRO A 61 6.72 7.02 11.30
N GLN A 62 6.21 7.05 12.51
CA GLN A 62 6.10 8.26 13.31
C GLN A 62 6.67 8.02 14.70
N LEU A 63 7.23 9.08 15.29
CA LEU A 63 7.72 9.04 16.65
C LEU A 63 6.60 9.44 17.61
N HIS A 64 6.33 8.60 18.59
CA HIS A 64 5.33 8.92 19.60
C HIS A 64 5.90 9.97 20.56
N LYS A 65 5.25 11.12 20.63
CA LYS A 65 5.77 12.28 21.36
C LYS A 65 5.92 12.04 22.87
N LYS A 66 5.05 11.22 23.47
CA LYS A 66 5.08 10.98 24.91
C LYS A 66 6.02 9.87 25.34
N THR A 67 6.13 8.81 24.53
CA THR A 67 6.92 7.64 24.89
C THR A 67 8.25 7.56 24.17
N GLY A 68 8.41 8.34 23.10
CA GLY A 68 9.60 8.26 22.26
C GLY A 68 9.67 7.03 21.37
N ASN A 69 8.66 6.18 21.40
CA ASN A 69 8.64 4.96 20.60
C ASN A 69 8.21 5.24 19.17
N ASN A 70 8.83 4.56 18.23
CA ASN A 70 8.42 4.61 16.84
C ASN A 70 7.16 3.77 16.61
N PHE A 71 6.26 4.27 15.79
CA PHE A 71 5.09 3.51 15.37
C PHE A 71 4.77 3.85 13.91
N THR A 72 4.03 2.95 13.26
CA THR A 72 3.56 3.17 11.89
C THR A 72 2.10 3.59 11.92
N LYS A 73 1.81 4.72 11.29
CA LYS A 73 0.44 5.20 11.19
C LYS A 73 -0.39 4.22 10.38
N CYS A 74 -1.50 3.75 10.95
CA CYS A 74 -2.40 2.84 10.26
C CYS A 74 -3.17 3.57 9.16
N CYS A 75 -3.22 2.97 7.99
CA CYS A 75 -4.06 3.42 6.90
C CYS A 75 -5.39 2.67 6.98
N SER A 76 -6.47 3.34 6.62
CA SER A 76 -7.80 2.73 6.63
C SER A 76 -8.38 2.69 5.24
N ARG A 77 -9.27 1.72 5.03
CA ARG A 77 -10.02 1.58 3.78
C ARG A 77 -11.28 2.42 3.85
N THR A 78 -11.73 2.91 2.68
CA THR A 78 -13.05 3.54 2.59
C THR A 78 -14.14 2.46 2.67
N LYS A 79 -15.38 2.88 2.90
CA LYS A 79 -16.51 1.95 2.94
C LYS A 79 -16.64 1.18 1.63
N GLU A 80 -16.50 1.89 0.51
CA GLU A 80 -16.58 1.28 -0.83
C GLU A 80 -15.48 0.24 -1.03
N GLN A 81 -14.27 0.51 -0.53
CA GLN A 81 -13.16 -0.42 -0.61
C GLN A 81 -13.43 -1.68 0.23
N ILE A 82 -13.96 -1.52 1.42
CA ILE A 82 -14.32 -2.66 2.27
C ILE A 82 -15.36 -3.54 1.59
N GLU A 83 -16.40 -2.93 1.04
CA GLU A 83 -17.48 -3.66 0.36
C GLU A 83 -16.97 -4.42 -0.85
N ALA A 84 -16.01 -3.86 -1.57
CA ALA A 84 -15.43 -4.49 -2.75
C ALA A 84 -14.32 -5.51 -2.43
N GLY A 85 -13.92 -5.62 -1.17
CA GLY A 85 -12.87 -6.55 -0.76
C GLY A 85 -11.46 -6.08 -1.08
N VAL A 86 -11.25 -4.77 -1.20
CA VAL A 86 -9.91 -4.22 -1.48
C VAL A 86 -9.00 -4.44 -0.28
N GLN A 87 -7.77 -4.89 -0.56
CA GLN A 87 -6.73 -5.06 0.44
C GLN A 87 -5.75 -3.90 0.37
N LEU A 88 -5.28 -3.44 1.51
CA LEU A 88 -4.22 -2.43 1.55
C LEU A 88 -2.86 -3.12 1.56
N LEU A 89 -2.00 -2.76 0.62
CA LEU A 89 -0.62 -3.19 0.57
C LEU A 89 0.24 -2.01 0.98
N GLN A 90 0.92 -2.10 2.11
CA GLN A 90 1.73 -1.01 2.64
C GLN A 90 3.18 -1.15 2.23
N PHE A 91 3.73 -0.05 1.74
CA PHE A 91 5.14 0.07 1.37
C PHE A 91 5.85 0.95 2.40
N ASN A 92 6.87 0.39 3.05
CA ASN A 92 7.70 1.16 3.96
C ASN A 92 8.85 1.78 3.17
N ALA A 93 8.85 3.11 3.06
CA ALA A 93 9.85 3.82 2.26
C ALA A 93 11.24 3.81 2.88
N VAL A 94 11.36 3.48 4.17
CA VAL A 94 12.65 3.44 4.87
C VAL A 94 13.41 2.16 4.53
N ASP A 95 12.77 1.00 4.71
CA ASP A 95 13.42 -0.31 4.48
C ASP A 95 12.94 -0.99 3.20
N ARG A 96 12.03 -0.40 2.45
CA ARG A 96 11.50 -0.90 1.18
C ARG A 96 10.68 -2.18 1.31
N SER A 97 10.25 -2.52 2.52
CA SER A 97 9.43 -3.71 2.74
C SER A 97 7.97 -3.47 2.36
N LEU A 98 7.29 -4.54 2.03
CA LEU A 98 5.87 -4.52 1.70
C LEU A 98 5.14 -5.58 2.52
N TYR A 99 3.93 -5.27 2.91
CA TYR A 99 3.07 -6.21 3.62
C TYR A 99 1.60 -5.84 3.45
N PHE A 100 0.75 -6.86 3.43
CA PHE A 100 -0.69 -6.62 3.46
C PHE A 100 -1.12 -6.24 4.87
N THR A 101 -1.93 -5.19 4.98
CA THR A 101 -2.44 -4.75 6.26
C THR A 101 -3.46 -5.75 6.78
N LYS A 102 -3.27 -6.20 8.02
CA LYS A 102 -4.29 -6.98 8.69
C LYS A 102 -5.30 -6.02 9.29
N HIS A 103 -6.51 -6.06 8.78
CA HIS A 103 -7.58 -5.25 9.31
C HIS A 103 -8.22 -5.99 10.47
N ARG A 104 -8.43 -5.28 11.56
CA ARG A 104 -9.27 -5.82 12.61
C ARG A 104 -10.66 -6.00 12.02
N ASP A 105 -11.20 -7.19 12.17
CA ASP A 105 -12.59 -7.44 11.84
C ASP A 105 -13.47 -6.66 12.80
N LYS A 106 -13.42 -5.35 12.64
CA LYS A 106 -14.49 -4.58 13.26
C LYS A 106 -15.75 -4.98 12.54
N LYS A 107 -16.65 -5.45 13.31
CA LYS A 107 -17.99 -5.67 12.85
C LYS A 107 -18.56 -4.36 12.36
N TYR A 108 -18.42 -4.13 11.07
CA TYR A 108 -19.22 -3.14 10.40
C TYR A 108 -20.51 -3.79 9.93
N ASP A 109 -21.07 -4.47 10.84
CA ASP A 109 -22.34 -5.12 10.56
C ASP A 109 -23.45 -4.17 10.97
#